data_40449ef3da1d145bed5d7ea743cbf84f
#
_entry.id   40449ef3da1d145bed5d7ea743cbf84f
#
_cell.length_a   1.000
_cell.length_b   1.000
_cell.length_c   1.000
_cell.angle_alpha   90.00
_cell.angle_beta   90.00
_cell.angle_gamma   90.00
#
_symmetry.space_group_name_H-M   'P 1'
#
loop_
_entity.id
_entity.type
_entity.pdbx_description
1 polymer ?
#
loop_
_entity_poly.entity_id
_entity_poly.type
_entity_poly.pdbx_seq_one_letter_code
_entity_poly.pdbx_strand_id
1 'polypeptide(L)'
;MKRVYTLCIITCLVMSLFSFGIHKITREDEKHLKVGFIFVGDEITPYTNNFIKARDHVKEVYGDRIECVTIYNVAEGQVESHLQELVDEGCDYIIAASYGYGPDVKAIAEQYPDIQFCVPTGDNANSDPVLPNYHNCFGEIYQGRY
;
A
#
# COMPACT_ATOMS: atom_id res chain seq x y z
N MET A 1 49.22 -39.74 -10.51
CA MET A 1 49.03 -38.29 -10.77
C MET A 1 47.73 -37.98 -11.54
N LYS A 2 47.38 -38.62 -12.64
CA LYS A 2 46.16 -38.32 -13.44
C LYS A 2 44.83 -38.46 -12.62
N ARG A 3 44.70 -39.43 -11.72
CA ARG A 3 43.48 -39.64 -10.90
C ARG A 3 43.20 -38.52 -9.88
N VAL A 4 44.25 -37.88 -9.35
CA VAL A 4 44.12 -36.77 -8.38
C VAL A 4 43.60 -35.52 -9.07
N TYR A 5 44.07 -35.19 -10.27
CA TYR A 5 43.57 -34.04 -11.03
C TYR A 5 42.12 -34.19 -11.48
N THR A 6 41.70 -35.43 -11.80
CA THR A 6 40.29 -35.69 -12.17
C THR A 6 39.36 -35.50 -10.96
N LEU A 7 39.77 -35.89 -9.76
CA LEU A 7 38.98 -35.68 -8.53
C LEU A 7 38.86 -34.20 -8.18
N CYS A 8 39.94 -33.41 -8.30
CA CYS A 8 39.93 -31.96 -8.07
C CYS A 8 39.02 -31.21 -9.06
N ILE A 9 39.01 -31.60 -10.33
CA ILE A 9 38.14 -30.94 -11.32
C ILE A 9 36.67 -31.23 -11.07
N ILE A 10 36.32 -32.46 -10.66
CA ILE A 10 34.94 -32.83 -10.33
C ILE A 10 34.46 -32.09 -9.09
N THR A 11 35.28 -31.94 -8.04
CA THR A 11 34.93 -31.19 -6.83
C THR A 11 34.74 -29.67 -7.10
N CYS A 12 35.59 -29.09 -7.94
CA CYS A 12 35.43 -27.68 -8.36
C CYS A 12 34.17 -27.46 -9.18
N LEU A 13 33.78 -28.37 -10.06
CA LEU A 13 32.57 -28.30 -10.87
C LEU A 13 31.31 -28.43 -10.00
N VAL A 14 31.31 -29.31 -9.00
CA VAL A 14 30.19 -29.46 -8.05
C VAL A 14 30.04 -28.21 -7.17
N MET A 15 31.14 -27.63 -6.71
CA MET A 15 31.14 -26.37 -5.92
C MET A 15 30.62 -25.19 -6.73
N SER A 16 30.94 -25.09 -8.02
CA SER A 16 30.45 -24.01 -8.89
C SER A 16 28.94 -24.15 -9.18
N LEU A 17 28.41 -25.34 -9.31
CA LEU A 17 26.97 -25.58 -9.48
C LEU A 17 26.18 -25.27 -8.21
N PHE A 18 26.78 -25.50 -7.02
CA PHE A 18 26.15 -25.14 -5.73
C PHE A 18 26.11 -23.62 -5.52
N SER A 19 27.12 -22.88 -5.97
CA SER A 19 27.13 -21.40 -5.87
C SER A 19 26.11 -20.73 -6.79
N PHE A 20 25.77 -21.33 -7.93
CA PHE A 20 24.72 -20.82 -8.83
C PHE A 20 23.30 -21.09 -8.31
N GLY A 21 23.10 -22.15 -7.51
CA GLY A 21 21.80 -22.51 -6.92
C GLY A 21 21.42 -21.63 -5.75
N ILE A 22 22.38 -21.15 -4.95
CA ILE A 22 22.12 -20.36 -3.75
C ILE A 22 21.74 -18.90 -4.08
N HIS A 23 22.20 -18.38 -5.24
CA HIS A 23 21.86 -16.99 -5.64
C HIS A 23 20.42 -16.83 -6.18
N LYS A 24 19.68 -17.92 -6.35
CA LYS A 24 18.31 -17.89 -6.87
C LYS A 24 17.23 -18.04 -5.79
N ILE A 25 17.63 -18.23 -4.51
CA ILE A 25 16.69 -18.52 -3.40
C ILE A 25 16.36 -17.28 -2.56
N THR A 26 17.00 -16.12 -2.79
CA THR A 26 16.74 -14.89 -2.02
C THR A 26 16.26 -13.71 -2.86
N ARG A 27 15.47 -13.93 -3.89
CA ARG A 27 14.42 -12.98 -4.24
C ARG A 27 13.17 -13.48 -3.53
N GLU A 28 12.96 -13.05 -2.28
CA GLU A 28 11.61 -12.82 -1.79
C GLU A 28 10.92 -12.06 -2.92
N ASP A 29 9.78 -12.55 -3.39
CA ASP A 29 8.89 -11.78 -4.23
C ASP A 29 8.59 -10.50 -3.44
N GLU A 30 9.29 -9.41 -3.76
CA GLU A 30 9.00 -8.10 -3.16
C GLU A 30 7.55 -7.82 -3.56
N LYS A 31 6.65 -7.98 -2.58
CA LYS A 31 5.22 -7.79 -2.78
C LYS A 31 5.02 -6.37 -3.29
N HIS A 32 4.64 -6.26 -4.55
CA HIS A 32 4.24 -5.00 -5.15
C HIS A 32 2.90 -4.60 -4.55
N LEU A 33 2.84 -3.44 -3.91
CA LEU A 33 1.63 -2.94 -3.25
C LEU A 33 0.92 -1.93 -4.16
N LYS A 34 -0.34 -2.17 -4.49
CA LYS A 34 -1.17 -1.21 -5.23
C LYS A 34 -2.03 -0.42 -4.24
N VAL A 35 -1.85 0.91 -4.22
CA VAL A 35 -2.52 1.82 -3.28
C VAL A 35 -3.40 2.80 -4.03
N GLY A 36 -4.69 2.79 -3.71
CA GLY A 36 -5.68 3.74 -4.20
C GLY A 36 -5.76 4.97 -3.29
N PHE A 37 -5.88 6.15 -3.89
CA PHE A 37 -6.09 7.41 -3.20
C PHE A 37 -7.33 8.10 -3.73
N ILE A 38 -8.22 8.54 -2.85
CA ILE A 38 -9.38 9.37 -3.17
C ILE A 38 -9.26 10.69 -2.43
N PHE A 39 -9.30 11.79 -3.18
CA PHE A 39 -9.19 13.14 -2.65
C PHE A 39 -10.43 13.99 -2.95
N VAL A 40 -10.86 14.74 -1.94
CA VAL A 40 -12.00 15.67 -2.05
C VAL A 40 -11.72 16.88 -2.95
N GLY A 41 -10.46 17.19 -3.19
CA GLY A 41 -9.99 18.27 -4.06
C GLY A 41 -8.80 17.84 -4.91
N ASP A 42 -8.03 18.82 -5.34
CA ASP A 42 -6.81 18.65 -6.14
C ASP A 42 -5.62 19.40 -5.53
N GLU A 43 -4.56 19.60 -6.33
CA GLU A 43 -3.30 20.23 -5.91
C GLU A 43 -3.48 21.69 -5.46
N ILE A 44 -4.53 22.40 -5.92
CA ILE A 44 -4.81 23.78 -5.57
C ILE A 44 -5.40 23.88 -4.15
N THR A 45 -6.06 22.81 -3.70
CA THR A 45 -6.69 22.75 -2.38
C THR A 45 -5.62 22.46 -1.31
N PRO A 46 -5.32 23.37 -0.37
CA PRO A 46 -4.24 23.20 0.62
C PRO A 46 -4.38 21.92 1.45
N TYR A 47 -5.58 21.54 1.82
CA TYR A 47 -5.86 20.28 2.54
C TYR A 47 -5.42 19.08 1.70
N THR A 48 -5.91 18.94 0.47
CA THR A 48 -5.60 17.83 -0.44
C THR A 48 -4.12 17.81 -0.80
N ASN A 49 -3.49 18.96 -1.03
CA ASN A 49 -2.07 19.07 -1.41
C ASN A 49 -1.14 18.45 -0.36
N ASN A 50 -1.48 18.46 0.92
CA ASN A 50 -0.68 17.80 1.95
C ASN A 50 -0.68 16.28 1.78
N PHE A 51 -1.82 15.67 1.42
CA PHE A 51 -1.90 14.24 1.14
C PHE A 51 -1.21 13.87 -0.17
N ILE A 52 -1.29 14.73 -1.19
CA ILE A 52 -0.56 14.54 -2.47
C ILE A 52 0.95 14.50 -2.21
N LYS A 53 1.48 15.44 -1.43
CA LYS A 53 2.91 15.46 -1.05
C LYS A 53 3.32 14.21 -0.27
N ALA A 54 2.47 13.74 0.64
CA ALA A 54 2.72 12.52 1.39
C ALA A 54 2.75 11.29 0.47
N ARG A 55 1.78 11.16 -0.46
CA ARG A 55 1.76 10.11 -1.48
C ARG A 55 3.03 10.13 -2.34
N ASP A 56 3.42 11.30 -2.83
CA ASP A 56 4.58 11.44 -3.71
C ASP A 56 5.88 11.09 -2.98
N HIS A 57 6.00 11.45 -1.70
CA HIS A 57 7.11 11.04 -0.87
C HIS A 57 7.15 9.51 -0.66
N VAL A 58 6.02 8.88 -0.45
CA VAL A 58 5.93 7.40 -0.37
C VAL A 58 6.38 6.76 -1.67
N LYS A 59 5.95 7.28 -2.83
CA LYS A 59 6.42 6.81 -4.14
C LYS A 59 7.93 6.98 -4.33
N GLU A 60 8.50 8.09 -3.88
CA GLU A 60 9.93 8.34 -3.94
C GLU A 60 10.72 7.32 -3.08
N VAL A 61 10.25 7.04 -1.87
CA VAL A 61 10.93 6.14 -0.91
C VAL A 61 10.83 4.68 -1.34
N TYR A 62 9.68 4.25 -1.83
CA TYR A 62 9.41 2.84 -2.13
C TYR A 62 9.65 2.46 -3.59
N GLY A 63 9.72 3.45 -4.51
CA GLY A 63 10.00 3.22 -5.92
C GLY A 63 9.05 2.22 -6.56
N ASP A 64 9.60 1.24 -7.25
CA ASP A 64 8.84 0.21 -7.99
C ASP A 64 8.08 -0.78 -7.11
N ARG A 65 8.24 -0.70 -5.79
CA ARG A 65 7.50 -1.56 -4.84
C ARG A 65 6.07 -1.09 -4.58
N ILE A 66 5.72 0.13 -5.00
CA ILE A 66 4.39 0.72 -4.80
C ILE A 66 3.85 1.31 -6.10
N GLU A 67 2.63 0.92 -6.45
CA GLU A 67 1.83 1.56 -7.50
C GLU A 67 0.77 2.42 -6.83
N CYS A 68 0.62 3.68 -7.27
CA CYS A 68 -0.39 4.60 -6.74
C CYS A 68 -1.41 4.96 -7.81
N VAL A 69 -2.66 4.65 -7.58
CA VAL A 69 -3.83 5.11 -8.35
C VAL A 69 -4.47 6.28 -7.61
N THR A 70 -4.85 7.35 -8.28
CA THR A 70 -5.40 8.53 -7.60
C THR A 70 -6.63 9.07 -8.31
N ILE A 71 -7.69 9.29 -7.56
CA ILE A 71 -8.94 9.92 -8.01
C ILE A 71 -9.09 11.26 -7.28
N TYR A 72 -9.30 12.33 -8.03
CA TYR A 72 -9.38 13.70 -7.53
C TYR A 72 -10.79 14.25 -7.59
N ASN A 73 -11.05 15.30 -6.82
CA ASN A 73 -12.30 16.10 -6.86
C ASN A 73 -13.56 15.27 -6.62
N VAL A 74 -13.47 14.26 -5.75
CA VAL A 74 -14.64 13.45 -5.36
C VAL A 74 -15.39 14.17 -4.24
N ALA A 75 -16.65 14.52 -4.48
CA ALA A 75 -17.49 15.12 -3.45
C ALA A 75 -17.88 14.10 -2.37
N GLU A 76 -18.05 14.56 -1.12
CA GLU A 76 -18.62 13.72 -0.06
C GLU A 76 -20.02 13.26 -0.47
N GLY A 77 -20.34 11.99 -0.21
CA GLY A 77 -21.57 11.33 -0.68
C GLY A 77 -21.52 10.81 -2.12
N GLN A 78 -20.38 10.95 -2.83
CA GLN A 78 -20.15 10.35 -4.16
C GLN A 78 -18.98 9.36 -4.17
N VAL A 79 -18.42 9.06 -3.01
CA VAL A 79 -17.19 8.27 -2.88
C VAL A 79 -17.40 6.78 -3.16
N GLU A 80 -18.60 6.24 -2.96
CA GLU A 80 -18.89 4.80 -3.05
C GLU A 80 -18.50 4.21 -4.42
N SER A 81 -18.90 4.86 -5.53
CA SER A 81 -18.55 4.38 -6.87
C SER A 81 -17.04 4.40 -7.15
N HIS A 82 -16.32 5.36 -6.60
CA HIS A 82 -14.87 5.48 -6.73
C HIS A 82 -14.12 4.49 -5.83
N LEU A 83 -14.69 4.14 -4.67
CA LEU A 83 -14.17 3.04 -3.84
C LEU A 83 -14.27 1.72 -4.61
N GLN A 84 -15.43 1.45 -5.23
CA GLN A 84 -15.62 0.27 -6.04
C GLN A 84 -14.67 0.23 -7.24
N GLU A 85 -14.45 1.35 -7.92
CA GLU A 85 -13.47 1.47 -9.02
C GLU A 85 -12.07 1.04 -8.57
N LEU A 86 -11.58 1.51 -7.40
CA LEU A 86 -10.28 1.13 -6.87
C LEU A 86 -10.20 -0.34 -6.42
N VAL A 87 -11.30 -0.88 -5.91
CA VAL A 87 -11.42 -2.32 -5.61
C VAL A 87 -11.29 -3.14 -6.89
N ASP A 88 -12.02 -2.76 -7.94
CA ASP A 88 -12.02 -3.45 -9.24
C ASP A 88 -10.67 -3.34 -9.95
N GLU A 89 -9.93 -2.26 -9.73
CA GLU A 89 -8.56 -2.08 -10.18
C GLU A 89 -7.53 -2.94 -9.41
N GLY A 90 -7.96 -3.61 -8.35
CA GLY A 90 -7.12 -4.50 -7.55
C GLY A 90 -6.18 -3.78 -6.58
N CYS A 91 -6.62 -2.68 -5.99
CA CYS A 91 -5.88 -2.01 -4.93
C CYS A 91 -5.83 -2.87 -3.66
N ASP A 92 -4.64 -3.06 -3.07
CA ASP A 92 -4.45 -3.74 -1.79
C ASP A 92 -4.79 -2.84 -0.59
N TYR A 93 -4.63 -1.52 -0.78
CA TYR A 93 -4.84 -0.50 0.24
C TYR A 93 -5.53 0.72 -0.38
N ILE A 94 -6.57 1.25 0.28
CA ILE A 94 -7.32 2.43 -0.21
C ILE A 94 -7.33 3.51 0.87
N ILE A 95 -6.86 4.70 0.52
CA ILE A 95 -6.81 5.88 1.39
C ILE A 95 -7.81 6.91 0.84
N ALA A 96 -8.86 7.19 1.60
CA ALA A 96 -9.89 8.16 1.26
C ALA A 96 -9.78 9.38 2.18
N ALA A 97 -9.24 10.48 1.65
CA ALA A 97 -8.85 11.64 2.45
C ALA A 97 -9.96 12.70 2.50
N SER A 98 -11.04 12.38 3.20
CA SER A 98 -12.01 13.33 3.72
C SER A 98 -12.74 12.74 4.93
N TYR A 99 -13.10 13.58 5.90
CA TYR A 99 -13.87 13.18 7.07
C TYR A 99 -15.22 12.56 6.67
N GLY A 100 -15.93 13.16 5.74
CA GLY A 100 -17.25 12.73 5.29
C GLY A 100 -17.27 11.40 4.55
N TYR A 101 -16.10 10.85 4.15
CA TYR A 101 -16.04 9.53 3.52
C TYR A 101 -16.16 8.36 4.50
N GLY A 102 -15.99 8.62 5.81
CA GLY A 102 -15.91 7.58 6.84
C GLY A 102 -17.00 6.52 6.78
N PRO A 103 -18.32 6.88 6.74
CA PRO A 103 -19.40 5.91 6.69
C PRO A 103 -19.36 5.01 5.45
N ASP A 104 -19.13 5.59 4.26
CA ASP A 104 -19.13 4.85 2.99
C ASP A 104 -17.90 3.93 2.89
N VAL A 105 -16.71 4.42 3.30
CA VAL A 105 -15.49 3.59 3.32
C VAL A 105 -15.64 2.42 4.30
N LYS A 106 -16.26 2.63 5.45
CA LYS A 106 -16.50 1.55 6.41
C LYS A 106 -17.46 0.50 5.87
N ALA A 107 -18.51 0.91 5.17
CA ALA A 107 -19.46 0.00 4.55
C ALA A 107 -18.83 -0.86 3.43
N ILE A 108 -17.91 -0.29 2.65
CA ILE A 108 -17.12 -1.03 1.65
C ILE A 108 -16.09 -1.94 2.32
N ALA A 109 -15.41 -1.50 3.36
CA ALA A 109 -14.43 -2.31 4.09
C ALA A 109 -15.03 -3.60 4.66
N GLU A 110 -16.30 -3.57 5.08
CA GLU A 110 -17.02 -4.75 5.56
C GLU A 110 -17.22 -5.80 4.45
N GLN A 111 -17.33 -5.37 3.19
CA GLN A 111 -17.56 -6.26 2.04
C GLN A 111 -16.24 -6.84 1.50
N TYR A 112 -15.10 -6.17 1.72
CA TYR A 112 -13.79 -6.53 1.18
C TYR A 112 -12.73 -6.70 2.29
N PRO A 113 -12.81 -7.77 3.09
CA PRO A 113 -11.96 -7.96 4.28
C PRO A 113 -10.47 -8.11 3.97
N ASP A 114 -10.11 -8.46 2.74
CA ASP A 114 -8.71 -8.62 2.30
C ASP A 114 -8.05 -7.30 1.87
N ILE A 115 -8.84 -6.23 1.66
CA ILE A 115 -8.35 -4.90 1.30
C ILE A 115 -8.28 -4.04 2.56
N GLN A 116 -7.20 -3.27 2.71
CA GLN A 116 -7.04 -2.34 3.82
C GLN A 116 -7.58 -0.96 3.45
N PHE A 117 -8.35 -0.36 4.34
CA PHE A 117 -8.95 0.96 4.15
C PHE A 117 -8.51 1.94 5.22
N CYS A 118 -8.25 3.18 4.84
CA CYS A 118 -7.89 4.25 5.77
C CYS A 118 -8.63 5.56 5.42
N VAL A 119 -9.27 6.14 6.42
CA VAL A 119 -9.77 7.51 6.37
C VAL A 119 -8.93 8.35 7.32
N PRO A 120 -7.92 9.10 6.84
CA PRO A 120 -6.93 9.77 7.69
C PRO A 120 -7.51 10.76 8.70
N THR A 121 -8.66 11.36 8.37
CA THR A 121 -9.35 12.33 9.23
C THR A 121 -10.65 11.79 9.83
N GLY A 122 -10.91 10.49 9.66
CA GLY A 122 -12.09 9.84 10.22
C GLY A 122 -11.94 9.55 11.71
N ASP A 123 -13.06 9.27 12.37
CA ASP A 123 -13.15 9.01 13.80
C ASP A 123 -13.93 7.72 14.14
N ASN A 124 -14.42 7.00 13.14
CA ASN A 124 -15.35 5.90 13.32
C ASN A 124 -14.72 4.49 13.21
N ALA A 125 -13.39 4.36 13.21
CA ALA A 125 -12.74 3.05 13.17
C ALA A 125 -13.04 2.18 14.39
N ASN A 126 -13.24 2.81 15.57
CA ASN A 126 -13.56 2.13 16.83
C ASN A 126 -15.07 2.02 17.09
N SER A 127 -15.93 2.48 16.17
CA SER A 127 -17.38 2.31 16.30
C SER A 127 -17.79 0.87 15.93
N ASP A 128 -18.91 0.41 16.46
CA ASP A 128 -19.45 -0.92 16.18
C ASP A 128 -20.07 -1.02 14.78
N PRO A 129 -19.82 -2.09 14.00
CA PRO A 129 -18.79 -3.12 14.25
C PRO A 129 -17.37 -2.60 14.05
N VAL A 130 -16.42 -3.09 14.86
CA VAL A 130 -14.98 -2.81 14.65
C VAL A 130 -14.46 -3.74 13.57
N LEU A 131 -13.91 -3.16 12.49
CA LEU A 131 -13.38 -3.91 11.36
C LEU A 131 -11.84 -3.94 11.41
N PRO A 132 -11.20 -5.11 11.23
CA PRO A 132 -9.74 -5.25 11.30
C PRO A 132 -9.01 -4.59 10.13
N ASN A 133 -9.71 -4.32 9.04
CA ASN A 133 -9.21 -3.74 7.81
C ASN A 133 -9.64 -2.27 7.57
N TYR A 134 -10.23 -1.61 8.59
CA TYR A 134 -10.62 -0.21 8.51
C TYR A 134 -9.92 0.63 9.58
N HIS A 135 -9.23 1.68 9.16
CA HIS A 135 -8.35 2.47 10.02
C HIS A 135 -8.63 3.97 9.93
N ASN A 136 -8.41 4.66 11.05
CA ASN A 136 -8.31 6.11 11.08
C ASN A 136 -6.90 6.50 11.55
N CYS A 137 -6.27 7.45 10.84
CA CYS A 137 -4.97 8.02 11.21
C CYS A 137 -5.20 9.45 11.67
N PHE A 138 -5.48 9.65 12.94
CA PHE A 138 -5.75 10.99 13.47
C PHE A 138 -4.45 11.64 13.97
N GLY A 139 -4.17 12.84 13.47
CA GLY A 139 -3.00 13.63 13.86
C GLY A 139 -3.17 14.41 15.17
N GLU A 140 -3.91 13.87 16.16
CA GLU A 140 -4.21 14.54 17.44
C GLU A 140 -2.95 15.00 18.19
N ILE A 141 -1.83 14.32 18.00
CA ILE A 141 -0.53 14.68 18.60
C ILE A 141 -0.08 16.08 18.18
N TYR A 142 -0.56 16.59 17.06
CA TYR A 142 -0.20 17.92 16.55
C TYR A 142 -1.15 19.02 17.01
N GLN A 143 -2.36 18.70 17.44
CA GLN A 143 -3.35 19.69 17.91
C GLN A 143 -3.04 20.21 19.31
N GLY A 144 -2.28 19.49 20.13
CA GLY A 144 -1.92 19.87 21.50
C GLY A 144 -0.63 20.67 21.66
N ARG A 145 0.02 21.08 20.54
CA ARG A 145 1.32 21.78 20.56
C ARG A 145 1.28 23.24 20.11
N TYR A 146 0.10 23.83 19.97
CA TYR A 146 -0.05 25.27 19.67
C TYR A 146 -0.67 25.99 20.85
#